data_d9b71102c2b5d226ade80b44b9c2d654
#
_entry.id   d9b71102c2b5d226ade80b44b9c2d654
#
_cell.length_a   1.000
_cell.length_b   1.000
_cell.length_c   1.000
_cell.angle_alpha   90.00
_cell.angle_beta   90.00
_cell.angle_gamma   90.00
#
_symmetry.space_group_name_H-M   'P 1'
#
loop_
_entity.id
_entity.type
_entity.pdbx_description
1 polymer ?
#
loop_
_entity_poly.entity_id
_entity_poly.type
_entity_poly.pdbx_seq_one_letter_code
_entity_poly.pdbx_strand_id
1 'polypeptide(L)'
;MNTKDFYYDLPEELIAQDPLLNRSSSRLMLLDKETGEIEHKHFYNILDYLHPGDCLVLNETKVIPARLYGVKEDTGAQVEVLLLHRKDREHWECLVKPGKKLKPGARISFGDGRLKAEIVDILEEGNRLIRFEFSGIFEEVLDKLGEMPLPPYITHKLEDRTRYNTVYAKEEGSAAAPTAGLHWTKELLEQCEAKGVEILRITLHVGLGTFRPVKMEEVEKHHMHSEYYSVSQEVAEKIEASKKRGGRVICTGTTSCRALESAARESGKIEAKSGWTDIFIYPGFSFKVMDALITNFHLPESTLLMLVSALSSREKILHAYEEAVKEKYRFFSFGDAMFIH
;
A
#
# COMPACT_ATOMS: atom_id res chain seq x y z
N MET A 1 8.78 -23.54 -2.16
CA MET A 1 7.93 -22.96 -3.21
C MET A 1 8.80 -22.02 -4.04
N ASN A 2 8.63 -21.99 -5.37
CA ASN A 2 9.47 -21.15 -6.23
C ASN A 2 8.73 -19.85 -6.60
N THR A 3 9.42 -18.73 -6.67
CA THR A 3 8.84 -17.44 -7.08
C THR A 3 8.21 -17.51 -8.47
N LYS A 4 8.81 -18.29 -9.39
CA LYS A 4 8.27 -18.54 -10.72
C LYS A 4 6.93 -19.29 -10.77
N ASP A 5 6.58 -19.97 -9.66
CA ASP A 5 5.27 -20.62 -9.55
C ASP A 5 4.11 -19.62 -9.54
N PHE A 6 4.42 -18.32 -9.36
CA PHE A 6 3.46 -17.19 -9.36
C PHE A 6 3.57 -16.34 -10.63
N TYR A 7 4.13 -16.91 -11.69
CA TYR A 7 4.18 -16.25 -13.00
C TYR A 7 2.82 -16.37 -13.71
N TYR A 8 2.41 -15.30 -14.37
CA TYR A 8 1.37 -15.25 -15.39
C TYR A 8 1.76 -14.20 -16.42
N ASP A 9 1.26 -14.33 -17.65
CA ASP A 9 1.56 -13.36 -18.70
C ASP A 9 0.70 -12.11 -18.54
N LEU A 10 1.33 -10.96 -18.33
CA LEU A 10 0.67 -9.67 -18.16
C LEU A 10 1.09 -8.72 -19.28
N PRO A 11 0.21 -8.43 -20.25
CA PRO A 11 0.45 -7.39 -21.25
C PRO A 11 0.63 -6.01 -20.60
N GLU A 12 1.67 -5.29 -21.02
CA GLU A 12 2.04 -4.00 -20.45
C GLU A 12 0.92 -2.95 -20.60
N GLU A 13 0.14 -3.01 -21.68
CA GLU A 13 -1.00 -2.13 -21.93
C GLU A 13 -2.15 -2.26 -20.92
N LEU A 14 -2.20 -3.34 -20.16
CA LEU A 14 -3.18 -3.51 -19.08
C LEU A 14 -2.78 -2.83 -17.78
N ILE A 15 -1.54 -2.37 -17.66
CA ILE A 15 -1.06 -1.63 -16.49
C ILE A 15 -1.63 -0.20 -16.52
N ALA A 16 -2.55 0.09 -15.61
CA ALA A 16 -3.22 1.38 -15.57
C ALA A 16 -2.28 2.52 -15.21
N GLN A 17 -2.18 3.52 -16.08
CA GLN A 17 -1.35 4.71 -15.87
C GLN A 17 -2.10 5.83 -15.16
N ASP A 18 -3.42 5.93 -15.35
CA ASP A 18 -4.26 7.00 -14.84
C ASP A 18 -5.45 6.44 -14.06
N PRO A 19 -5.87 7.10 -12.96
CA PRO A 19 -7.07 6.73 -12.25
C PRO A 19 -8.33 7.11 -13.06
N LEU A 20 -9.38 6.28 -12.99
CA LEU A 20 -10.69 6.63 -13.51
C LEU A 20 -11.21 7.89 -12.82
N LEU A 21 -11.96 8.74 -13.52
CA LEU A 21 -12.59 9.94 -12.94
C LEU A 21 -13.47 9.57 -11.74
N ASN A 22 -14.36 8.62 -11.92
CA ASN A 22 -15.10 8.00 -10.82
C ASN A 22 -14.44 6.66 -10.45
N ARG A 23 -13.77 6.61 -9.31
CA ARG A 23 -13.04 5.42 -8.87
C ARG A 23 -13.95 4.24 -8.57
N SER A 24 -15.16 4.45 -8.07
CA SER A 24 -16.12 3.38 -7.79
C SER A 24 -16.73 2.75 -9.05
N SER A 25 -16.52 3.34 -10.24
CA SER A 25 -16.90 2.75 -11.52
C SER A 25 -15.85 1.78 -12.11
N SER A 26 -14.73 1.55 -11.43
CA SER A 26 -13.78 0.49 -11.80
C SER A 26 -14.47 -0.87 -11.80
N ARG A 27 -13.96 -1.81 -12.59
CA ARG A 27 -14.48 -3.18 -12.57
C ARG A 27 -14.14 -3.85 -11.25
N LEU A 28 -14.97 -4.78 -10.85
CA LEU A 28 -14.79 -5.63 -9.69
C LEU A 28 -14.92 -7.10 -10.12
N MET A 29 -13.86 -7.87 -9.91
CA MET A 29 -13.93 -9.32 -10.01
C MET A 29 -14.25 -9.89 -8.64
N LEU A 30 -15.33 -10.62 -8.52
CA LEU A 30 -15.64 -11.42 -7.35
C LEU A 30 -15.03 -12.79 -7.52
N LEU A 31 -14.36 -13.28 -6.51
CA LEU A 31 -13.79 -14.62 -6.48
C LEU A 31 -14.22 -15.33 -5.19
N ASP A 32 -15.02 -16.37 -5.33
CA ASP A 32 -15.26 -17.29 -4.23
C ASP A 32 -13.98 -18.09 -3.94
N LYS A 33 -13.43 -17.89 -2.74
CA LYS A 33 -12.13 -18.48 -2.36
C LYS A 33 -12.18 -20.00 -2.23
N GLU A 34 -13.36 -20.58 -1.96
CA GLU A 34 -13.55 -22.00 -1.76
C GLU A 34 -13.78 -22.74 -3.09
N THR A 35 -14.66 -22.20 -3.95
CA THR A 35 -15.02 -22.83 -5.22
C THR A 35 -14.12 -22.39 -6.38
N GLY A 36 -13.62 -21.14 -6.36
CA GLY A 36 -12.93 -20.50 -7.47
C GLY A 36 -13.87 -19.89 -8.51
N GLU A 37 -15.18 -19.84 -8.23
CA GLU A 37 -16.16 -19.20 -9.10
C GLU A 37 -15.88 -17.70 -9.23
N ILE A 38 -16.04 -17.18 -10.46
CA ILE A 38 -15.74 -15.79 -10.81
C ILE A 38 -17.02 -15.11 -11.29
N GLU A 39 -17.28 -13.90 -10.77
CA GLU A 39 -18.29 -12.99 -11.31
C GLU A 39 -17.66 -11.65 -11.67
N HIS A 40 -18.20 -10.95 -12.68
CA HIS A 40 -17.74 -9.64 -13.14
C HIS A 40 -18.78 -8.57 -12.81
N LYS A 41 -18.37 -7.56 -12.04
CA LYS A 41 -19.20 -6.44 -11.58
C LYS A 41 -18.45 -5.11 -11.73
N HIS A 42 -19.01 -4.06 -11.15
CA HIS A 42 -18.32 -2.79 -10.91
C HIS A 42 -18.15 -2.58 -9.40
N PHE A 43 -17.19 -1.76 -9.00
CA PHE A 43 -16.85 -1.61 -7.59
C PHE A 43 -18.02 -1.10 -6.74
N TYR A 44 -18.90 -0.23 -7.28
CA TYR A 44 -20.10 0.22 -6.59
C TYR A 44 -21.08 -0.91 -6.23
N ASN A 45 -21.00 -2.07 -6.91
CA ASN A 45 -21.81 -3.24 -6.58
C ASN A 45 -21.31 -3.98 -5.33
N ILE A 46 -20.16 -3.58 -4.75
CA ILE A 46 -19.63 -4.22 -3.53
C ILE A 46 -20.65 -4.22 -2.38
N LEU A 47 -21.54 -3.22 -2.35
CA LEU A 47 -22.63 -3.13 -1.38
C LEU A 47 -23.52 -4.39 -1.34
N ASP A 48 -23.72 -5.04 -2.48
CA ASP A 48 -24.59 -6.22 -2.57
C ASP A 48 -23.96 -7.43 -1.83
N TYR A 49 -22.66 -7.40 -1.62
CA TYR A 49 -21.85 -8.49 -1.04
C TYR A 49 -21.42 -8.23 0.41
N LEU A 50 -21.70 -7.04 0.95
CA LEU A 50 -21.47 -6.68 2.34
C LEU A 50 -22.75 -6.90 3.15
N HIS A 51 -22.64 -7.40 4.38
CA HIS A 51 -23.77 -7.71 5.23
C HIS A 51 -23.75 -6.88 6.51
N PRO A 52 -24.92 -6.59 7.12
CA PRO A 52 -24.97 -5.99 8.44
C PRO A 52 -24.15 -6.80 9.44
N GLY A 53 -23.31 -6.10 10.21
CA GLY A 53 -22.41 -6.73 11.19
C GLY A 53 -21.02 -7.10 10.66
N ASP A 54 -20.77 -7.00 9.35
CA ASP A 54 -19.42 -7.09 8.81
C ASP A 54 -18.56 -5.91 9.29
N CYS A 55 -17.26 -6.14 9.49
CA CYS A 55 -16.26 -5.09 9.66
C CYS A 55 -15.50 -4.86 8.36
N LEU A 56 -15.54 -3.64 7.85
CA LEU A 56 -14.73 -3.20 6.71
C LEU A 56 -13.52 -2.44 7.24
N VAL A 57 -12.32 -3.01 7.08
CA VAL A 57 -11.08 -2.46 7.63
C VAL A 57 -10.31 -1.70 6.55
N LEU A 58 -10.06 -0.42 6.79
CA LEU A 58 -9.41 0.53 5.91
C LEU A 58 -8.06 0.97 6.49
N ASN A 59 -7.05 1.13 5.65
CA ASN A 59 -5.78 1.73 6.03
C ASN A 59 -5.82 3.24 5.78
N GLU A 60 -5.88 4.04 6.85
CA GLU A 60 -6.00 5.51 6.79
C GLU A 60 -4.66 6.25 6.60
N THR A 61 -3.60 5.52 6.26
CA THR A 61 -2.31 6.14 5.98
C THR A 61 -2.38 7.16 4.85
N LYS A 62 -1.62 8.24 4.97
CA LYS A 62 -1.57 9.35 4.00
C LYS A 62 -0.18 9.46 3.39
N VAL A 63 -0.14 9.52 2.07
CA VAL A 63 1.09 9.78 1.32
C VAL A 63 1.34 11.28 1.30
N ILE A 64 2.57 11.64 1.64
CA ILE A 64 3.08 13.02 1.52
C ILE A 64 3.87 13.20 0.21
N PRO A 65 4.03 14.42 -0.30
CA PRO A 65 4.84 14.69 -1.48
C PRO A 65 6.34 14.51 -1.20
N ALA A 66 6.73 13.26 -0.94
CA ALA A 66 8.02 12.87 -0.37
C ALA A 66 9.18 12.88 -1.36
N ARG A 67 8.94 13.08 -2.67
CA ARG A 67 10.00 13.10 -3.68
C ARG A 67 10.43 14.53 -3.97
N LEU A 68 11.70 14.82 -3.70
CA LEU A 68 12.30 16.13 -3.84
C LEU A 68 13.39 16.11 -4.93
N TYR A 69 13.36 17.09 -5.81
CA TYR A 69 14.40 17.33 -6.80
C TYR A 69 15.20 18.56 -6.43
N GLY A 70 16.52 18.42 -6.37
CA GLY A 70 17.42 19.50 -5.99
C GLY A 70 18.74 19.45 -6.73
N VAL A 71 19.64 20.30 -6.31
CA VAL A 71 21.01 20.39 -6.86
C VAL A 71 22.03 20.27 -5.74
N LYS A 72 23.11 19.56 -6.00
CA LYS A 72 24.26 19.51 -5.10
C LYS A 72 24.96 20.86 -5.13
N GLU A 73 25.15 21.52 -3.97
CA GLU A 73 25.59 22.92 -3.90
C GLU A 73 26.99 23.16 -4.50
N ASP A 74 27.91 22.20 -4.39
CA ASP A 74 29.28 22.32 -4.88
C ASP A 74 29.46 22.08 -6.38
N THR A 75 28.60 21.24 -6.98
CA THR A 75 28.78 20.80 -8.39
C THR A 75 27.63 21.18 -9.31
N GLY A 76 26.48 21.63 -8.76
CA GLY A 76 25.25 21.88 -9.51
C GLY A 76 24.61 20.59 -10.08
N ALA A 77 25.09 19.41 -9.67
CA ALA A 77 24.55 18.15 -10.16
C ALA A 77 23.13 17.94 -9.67
N GLN A 78 22.24 17.53 -10.58
CA GLN A 78 20.86 17.17 -10.26
C GLN A 78 20.83 15.98 -9.32
N VAL A 79 19.96 16.05 -8.30
CA VAL A 79 19.76 14.99 -7.32
C VAL A 79 18.26 14.78 -7.05
N GLU A 80 17.90 13.55 -6.79
CA GLU A 80 16.58 13.15 -6.29
C GLU A 80 16.75 12.66 -4.86
N VAL A 81 15.93 13.16 -3.97
CA VAL A 81 15.81 12.71 -2.57
C VAL A 81 14.39 12.27 -2.32
N LEU A 82 14.22 11.04 -1.85
CA LEU A 82 12.94 10.48 -1.52
C LEU A 82 12.88 10.19 -0.02
N LEU A 83 12.02 10.90 0.69
CA LEU A 83 11.79 10.74 2.12
C LEU A 83 11.18 9.38 2.42
N LEU A 84 11.72 8.65 3.40
CA LEU A 84 11.23 7.33 3.82
C LEU A 84 10.66 7.38 5.23
N HIS A 85 11.53 7.65 6.22
CA HIS A 85 11.17 7.62 7.63
C HIS A 85 11.69 8.86 8.34
N ARG A 86 10.78 9.57 8.99
CA ARG A 86 11.15 10.69 9.87
C ARG A 86 11.79 10.14 11.13
N LYS A 87 12.98 10.62 11.48
CA LYS A 87 13.68 10.26 12.72
C LYS A 87 13.40 11.28 13.82
N ASP A 88 13.39 12.55 13.47
CA ASP A 88 13.01 13.67 14.32
C ASP A 88 12.54 14.87 13.49
N ARG A 89 12.53 16.08 14.09
CA ARG A 89 12.06 17.29 13.42
C ARG A 89 12.81 17.62 12.14
N GLU A 90 14.13 17.38 12.11
CA GLU A 90 15.02 17.79 11.03
C GLU A 90 15.61 16.61 10.27
N HIS A 91 15.64 15.42 10.87
CA HIS A 91 16.30 14.24 10.31
C HIS A 91 15.32 13.25 9.69
N TRP A 92 15.67 12.84 8.49
CA TRP A 92 14.95 11.81 7.74
C TRP A 92 15.89 10.76 7.19
N GLU A 93 15.43 9.53 7.21
CA GLU A 93 15.97 8.46 6.38
C GLU A 93 15.43 8.61 4.97
N CYS A 94 16.31 8.61 3.98
CA CYS A 94 15.96 8.90 2.59
C CYS A 94 16.66 7.94 1.61
N LEU A 95 16.01 7.67 0.49
CA LEU A 95 16.69 7.21 -0.72
C LEU A 95 17.19 8.41 -1.52
N VAL A 96 18.35 8.24 -2.15
CA VAL A 96 18.94 9.32 -2.96
C VAL A 96 19.44 8.81 -4.31
N LYS A 97 19.33 9.66 -5.32
CA LYS A 97 19.83 9.37 -6.67
C LYS A 97 20.56 10.60 -7.23
N PRO A 98 21.82 10.46 -7.73
CA PRO A 98 22.68 9.27 -7.73
C PRO A 98 23.36 9.03 -6.37
N GLY A 99 23.24 7.82 -5.82
CA GLY A 99 23.75 7.48 -4.48
C GLY A 99 25.28 7.61 -4.34
N LYS A 100 26.05 7.30 -5.39
CA LYS A 100 27.52 7.36 -5.36
C LYS A 100 28.10 8.78 -5.14
N LYS A 101 27.35 9.82 -5.52
CA LYS A 101 27.77 11.22 -5.41
C LYS A 101 27.36 11.90 -4.11
N LEU A 102 26.43 11.30 -3.38
CA LEU A 102 25.85 11.84 -2.15
C LEU A 102 26.41 11.10 -0.93
N LYS A 103 27.60 11.54 -0.50
CA LYS A 103 28.35 11.04 0.67
C LYS A 103 28.11 11.97 1.86
N PRO A 104 28.40 11.52 3.10
CA PRO A 104 28.34 12.39 4.30
C PRO A 104 29.08 13.72 4.08
N GLY A 105 28.47 14.82 4.51
CA GLY A 105 28.93 16.20 4.27
C GLY A 105 28.47 16.83 2.96
N ALA A 106 27.85 16.06 2.04
CA ALA A 106 27.30 16.64 0.82
C ALA A 106 26.08 17.52 1.13
N ARG A 107 26.03 18.72 0.57
CA ARG A 107 24.93 19.68 0.73
C ARG A 107 24.09 19.75 -0.54
N ILE A 108 22.78 19.86 -0.36
CA ILE A 108 21.79 19.89 -1.42
C ILE A 108 20.87 21.09 -1.21
N SER A 109 20.52 21.78 -2.29
CA SER A 109 19.56 22.87 -2.30
C SER A 109 18.34 22.52 -3.15
N PHE A 110 17.14 22.83 -2.65
CA PHE A 110 15.87 22.62 -3.31
C PHE A 110 15.10 23.94 -3.42
N GLY A 111 14.38 24.13 -4.53
CA GLY A 111 13.47 25.26 -4.72
C GLY A 111 14.12 26.61 -4.50
N ASP A 112 15.25 26.88 -5.17
CA ASP A 112 16.02 28.12 -5.06
C ASP A 112 16.48 28.45 -3.63
N GLY A 113 16.80 27.41 -2.85
CA GLY A 113 17.34 27.55 -1.49
C GLY A 113 16.28 27.63 -0.38
N ARG A 114 15.00 27.44 -0.68
CA ARG A 114 13.91 27.40 0.32
C ARG A 114 14.04 26.22 1.27
N LEU A 115 14.58 25.11 0.78
CA LEU A 115 14.90 23.93 1.57
C LEU A 115 16.35 23.57 1.28
N LYS A 116 17.13 23.33 2.32
CA LYS A 116 18.51 22.83 2.23
C LYS A 116 18.62 21.51 2.97
N ALA A 117 19.59 20.70 2.57
CA ALA A 117 19.83 19.43 3.21
C ALA A 117 21.31 19.10 3.26
N GLU A 118 21.71 18.34 4.28
CA GLU A 118 23.05 17.79 4.43
C GLU A 118 22.97 16.29 4.64
N ILE A 119 23.77 15.53 3.90
CA ILE A 119 23.92 14.09 4.12
C ILE A 119 24.72 13.91 5.41
N VAL A 120 24.08 13.35 6.45
CA VAL A 120 24.72 13.12 7.74
C VAL A 120 25.45 11.77 7.74
N ASP A 121 24.78 10.70 7.27
CA ASP A 121 25.33 9.34 7.30
C ASP A 121 24.78 8.46 6.18
N ILE A 122 25.41 7.29 5.99
CA ILE A 122 24.97 6.23 5.10
C ILE A 122 24.44 5.09 5.99
N LEU A 123 23.14 4.81 5.86
CA LEU A 123 22.46 3.77 6.59
C LEU A 123 22.48 2.43 5.84
N GLU A 124 21.91 1.41 6.44
CA GLU A 124 21.71 0.10 5.82
C GLU A 124 21.00 0.21 4.47
N GLU A 125 21.21 -0.76 3.61
CA GLU A 125 20.68 -0.81 2.22
C GLU A 125 21.08 0.40 1.33
N GLY A 126 22.01 1.22 1.78
CA GLY A 126 22.46 2.41 1.06
C GLY A 126 21.56 3.62 1.20
N ASN A 127 20.62 3.62 2.12
CA ASN A 127 19.82 4.79 2.50
C ASN A 127 20.72 5.87 3.09
N ARG A 128 20.21 7.09 3.20
CA ARG A 128 20.91 8.23 3.78
C ARG A 128 20.17 8.78 4.98
N LEU A 129 20.88 9.10 6.04
CA LEU A 129 20.39 10.00 7.05
C LEU A 129 20.64 11.43 6.57
N ILE A 130 19.57 12.20 6.42
CA ILE A 130 19.62 13.57 5.88
C ILE A 130 19.06 14.51 6.91
N ARG A 131 19.80 15.59 7.21
CA ARG A 131 19.32 16.72 8.00
C ARG A 131 18.81 17.81 7.06
N PHE A 132 17.59 18.26 7.27
CA PHE A 132 16.95 19.33 6.52
C PHE A 132 17.01 20.65 7.30
N GLU A 133 17.33 21.72 6.59
CA GLU A 133 17.32 23.11 7.07
C GLU A 133 16.19 23.87 6.35
N PHE A 134 15.21 24.33 7.08
CA PHE A 134 14.01 25.01 6.57
C PHE A 134 13.50 26.05 7.54
N SER A 135 12.65 26.97 7.05
CA SER A 135 11.93 27.93 7.86
C SER A 135 10.43 27.62 7.86
N GLY A 136 9.80 27.66 9.05
CA GLY A 136 8.38 27.39 9.21
C GLY A 136 8.05 25.91 9.42
N ILE A 137 6.98 25.45 8.77
CA ILE A 137 6.48 24.08 8.88
C ILE A 137 7.00 23.26 7.70
N PHE A 138 7.66 22.13 8.00
CA PHE A 138 8.29 21.28 6.99
C PHE A 138 7.29 20.75 5.96
N GLU A 139 6.12 20.36 6.41
CA GLU A 139 5.03 19.86 5.58
C GLU A 139 4.57 20.89 4.54
N GLU A 140 4.50 22.17 4.91
CA GLU A 140 4.18 23.27 3.97
C GLU A 140 5.29 23.47 2.91
N VAL A 141 6.54 23.23 3.29
CA VAL A 141 7.66 23.28 2.35
C VAL A 141 7.59 22.10 1.40
N LEU A 142 7.27 20.90 1.90
CA LEU A 142 7.08 19.70 1.07
C LEU A 142 5.92 19.87 0.08
N ASP A 143 4.81 20.45 0.50
CA ASP A 143 3.66 20.70 -0.39
C ASP A 143 4.02 21.59 -1.58
N LYS A 144 4.98 22.51 -1.40
CA LYS A 144 5.44 23.41 -2.45
C LYS A 144 6.49 22.82 -3.37
N LEU A 145 7.39 22.02 -2.83
CA LEU A 145 8.60 21.54 -3.51
C LEU A 145 8.57 20.06 -3.88
N GLY A 146 7.81 19.26 -3.14
CA GLY A 146 7.76 17.82 -3.30
C GLY A 146 6.80 17.35 -4.39
N GLU A 147 7.06 16.16 -4.88
CA GLU A 147 6.16 15.42 -5.77
C GLU A 147 5.67 14.13 -5.10
N MET A 148 4.47 13.69 -5.50
CA MET A 148 3.93 12.42 -5.01
C MET A 148 4.82 11.26 -5.48
N PRO A 149 5.23 10.37 -4.58
CA PRO A 149 6.15 9.27 -4.90
C PRO A 149 5.41 8.12 -5.59
N LEU A 150 4.95 8.34 -6.82
CA LEU A 150 4.27 7.31 -7.60
C LEU A 150 5.17 6.08 -7.80
N PRO A 151 4.61 4.87 -7.87
CA PRO A 151 5.33 3.66 -8.19
C PRO A 151 6.04 3.75 -9.55
N PRO A 152 7.15 3.03 -9.75
CA PRO A 152 7.98 3.17 -10.96
C PRO A 152 7.29 2.73 -12.26
N TYR A 153 6.23 1.94 -12.18
CA TYR A 153 5.43 1.51 -13.34
C TYR A 153 4.40 2.55 -13.79
N ILE A 154 4.15 3.61 -12.99
CA ILE A 154 3.35 4.76 -13.40
C ILE A 154 4.32 5.79 -13.97
N THR A 155 4.27 5.95 -15.27
CA THR A 155 5.12 6.88 -16.01
C THR A 155 4.42 8.20 -16.35
N HIS A 156 3.09 8.21 -16.28
CA HIS A 156 2.28 9.40 -16.48
C HIS A 156 2.36 10.32 -15.26
N LYS A 157 2.46 11.61 -15.51
CA LYS A 157 2.40 12.61 -14.44
C LYS A 157 0.96 12.76 -13.96
N LEU A 158 0.77 12.60 -12.66
CA LEU A 158 -0.53 12.80 -12.05
C LEU A 158 -0.88 14.30 -11.99
N GLU A 159 -1.92 14.72 -12.69
CA GLU A 159 -2.38 16.13 -12.73
C GLU A 159 -2.90 16.58 -11.36
N ASP A 160 -3.72 15.76 -10.73
CA ASP A 160 -4.25 16.00 -9.38
C ASP A 160 -3.57 15.08 -8.37
N ARG A 161 -2.68 15.64 -7.54
CA ARG A 161 -1.93 14.93 -6.51
C ARG A 161 -2.82 14.24 -5.47
N THR A 162 -4.01 14.79 -5.21
CA THR A 162 -4.95 14.23 -4.23
C THR A 162 -5.46 12.85 -4.63
N ARG A 163 -5.42 12.53 -5.94
CA ARG A 163 -5.87 11.24 -6.50
C ARG A 163 -5.00 10.06 -6.06
N TYR A 164 -3.81 10.30 -5.52
CA TYR A 164 -2.95 9.25 -4.93
C TYR A 164 -3.08 9.16 -3.41
N ASN A 165 -4.20 9.59 -2.87
CA ASN A 165 -4.62 9.35 -1.49
C ASN A 165 -6.08 8.90 -1.45
N THR A 166 -6.42 8.09 -0.44
CA THR A 166 -7.80 7.68 -0.21
C THR A 166 -8.64 8.83 0.31
N VAL A 167 -9.96 8.77 0.12
CA VAL A 167 -10.88 9.82 0.63
C VAL A 167 -10.92 9.89 2.16
N TYR A 168 -10.34 8.90 2.83
CA TYR A 168 -10.24 8.79 4.29
C TYR A 168 -8.79 8.86 4.81
N ALA A 169 -7.82 9.21 3.96
CA ALA A 169 -6.42 9.33 4.37
C ALA A 169 -6.24 10.40 5.45
N LYS A 170 -5.54 10.04 6.54
CA LYS A 170 -5.37 10.89 7.73
C LYS A 170 -3.94 10.87 8.27
N GLU A 171 -3.42 9.70 8.57
CA GLU A 171 -2.14 9.52 9.26
C GLU A 171 -0.97 9.62 8.27
N GLU A 172 -0.23 10.72 8.32
CA GLU A 172 0.92 10.99 7.44
C GLU A 172 2.11 10.09 7.76
N GLY A 173 2.90 9.73 6.74
CA GLY A 173 4.13 8.95 6.92
C GLY A 173 4.34 7.84 5.91
N SER A 174 3.43 7.67 4.95
CA SER A 174 3.53 6.62 3.94
C SER A 174 4.28 7.09 2.70
N ALA A 175 5.14 6.24 2.17
CA ALA A 175 5.81 6.43 0.88
C ALA A 175 4.94 5.96 -0.31
N ALA A 176 3.87 5.21 -0.05
CA ALA A 176 2.92 4.77 -1.08
C ALA A 176 1.48 4.71 -0.53
N ALA A 177 0.51 4.92 -1.42
CA ALA A 177 -0.90 4.83 -1.06
C ALA A 177 -1.37 3.37 -0.89
N PRO A 178 -2.33 3.09 0.00
CA PRO A 178 -3.04 1.82 0.05
C PRO A 178 -4.06 1.76 -1.10
N THR A 179 -3.59 1.43 -2.30
CA THR A 179 -4.26 1.73 -3.57
C THR A 179 -5.61 1.02 -3.77
N ALA A 180 -5.84 -0.13 -3.12
CA ALA A 180 -7.16 -0.73 -3.09
C ALA A 180 -8.22 0.16 -2.42
N GLY A 181 -7.79 1.04 -1.50
CA GLY A 181 -8.65 2.03 -0.88
C GLY A 181 -9.08 3.18 -1.79
N LEU A 182 -8.40 3.37 -2.93
CA LEU A 182 -8.74 4.44 -3.87
C LEU A 182 -10.08 4.20 -4.59
N HIS A 183 -10.61 2.97 -4.58
CA HIS A 183 -11.92 2.66 -5.16
C HIS A 183 -13.08 3.23 -4.36
N TRP A 184 -12.88 3.46 -3.06
CA TRP A 184 -13.92 3.98 -2.18
C TRP A 184 -14.18 5.47 -2.42
N THR A 185 -15.46 5.85 -2.41
CA THR A 185 -15.90 7.23 -2.29
C THR A 185 -16.54 7.43 -0.92
N LYS A 186 -16.68 8.68 -0.49
CA LYS A 186 -17.33 8.98 0.79
C LYS A 186 -18.78 8.47 0.82
N GLU A 187 -19.50 8.70 -0.27
CA GLU A 187 -20.89 8.28 -0.46
C GLU A 187 -21.04 6.75 -0.36
N LEU A 188 -20.11 6.00 -0.97
CA LEU A 188 -20.13 4.54 -0.92
C LEU A 188 -19.86 4.01 0.50
N LEU A 189 -18.93 4.64 1.23
CA LEU A 189 -18.67 4.30 2.63
C LEU A 189 -19.88 4.64 3.53
N GLU A 190 -20.53 5.79 3.33
CA GLU A 190 -21.76 6.16 4.04
C GLU A 190 -22.90 5.14 3.79
N GLN A 191 -23.02 4.62 2.56
CA GLN A 191 -23.97 3.57 2.23
C GLN A 191 -23.62 2.24 2.94
N CYS A 192 -22.34 1.89 3.09
CA CYS A 192 -21.91 0.74 3.87
C CYS A 192 -22.34 0.88 5.35
N GLU A 193 -22.07 2.05 5.95
CA GLU A 193 -22.47 2.34 7.34
C GLU A 193 -24.00 2.28 7.51
N ALA A 194 -24.75 2.88 6.58
CA ALA A 194 -26.22 2.83 6.57
C ALA A 194 -26.77 1.40 6.43
N LYS A 195 -26.02 0.51 5.78
CA LYS A 195 -26.35 -0.93 5.69
C LYS A 195 -26.03 -1.71 6.97
N GLY A 196 -25.34 -1.10 7.93
CA GLY A 196 -24.91 -1.75 9.18
C GLY A 196 -23.54 -2.43 9.10
N VAL A 197 -22.73 -2.06 8.14
CA VAL A 197 -21.30 -2.45 8.05
C VAL A 197 -20.48 -1.51 8.93
N GLU A 198 -19.64 -2.05 9.78
CA GLU A 198 -18.81 -1.27 10.69
C GLU A 198 -17.49 -0.88 9.99
N ILE A 199 -17.29 0.42 9.77
CA ILE A 199 -16.06 0.94 9.14
C ILE A 199 -14.98 1.13 10.20
N LEU A 200 -13.90 0.38 10.09
CA LEU A 200 -12.77 0.41 11.01
C LEU A 200 -11.51 0.93 10.32
N ARG A 201 -10.71 1.70 11.04
CA ARG A 201 -9.50 2.32 10.50
C ARG A 201 -8.27 1.87 11.25
N ILE A 202 -7.27 1.46 10.52
CA ILE A 202 -5.94 1.12 11.02
C ILE A 202 -4.89 1.94 10.27
N THR A 203 -3.68 1.95 10.78
CA THR A 203 -2.54 2.55 10.09
C THR A 203 -1.52 1.48 9.75
N LEU A 204 -1.05 1.47 8.51
CA LEU A 204 0.20 0.84 8.10
C LEU A 204 0.87 1.78 7.11
N HIS A 205 2.06 2.27 7.45
CA HIS A 205 2.84 3.12 6.55
C HIS A 205 3.59 2.27 5.55
N VAL A 206 3.16 2.36 4.29
CA VAL A 206 3.71 1.56 3.20
C VAL A 206 5.08 2.10 2.82
N GLY A 207 6.08 1.23 2.89
CA GLY A 207 7.42 1.53 2.44
C GLY A 207 7.61 1.26 0.93
N LEU A 208 8.67 1.82 0.34
CA LEU A 208 9.01 1.60 -1.08
C LEU A 208 9.41 0.16 -1.40
N GLY A 209 9.72 -0.63 -0.37
CA GLY A 209 10.05 -2.04 -0.53
C GLY A 209 8.94 -2.85 -1.21
N THR A 210 7.68 -2.43 -1.05
CA THR A 210 6.51 -3.06 -1.67
C THR A 210 6.58 -3.08 -3.20
N PHE A 211 7.33 -2.15 -3.82
CA PHE A 211 7.50 -2.09 -5.28
C PHE A 211 8.78 -2.75 -5.79
N ARG A 212 9.61 -3.30 -4.90
CA ARG A 212 10.83 -4.00 -5.30
C ARG A 212 10.48 -5.43 -5.76
N PRO A 213 11.04 -5.89 -6.89
CA PRO A 213 10.87 -7.27 -7.32
C PRO A 213 11.45 -8.25 -6.27
N VAL A 214 10.81 -9.39 -6.12
CA VAL A 214 11.37 -10.50 -5.35
C VAL A 214 12.63 -10.99 -6.06
N LYS A 215 13.76 -11.02 -5.35
CA LYS A 215 15.05 -11.43 -5.93
C LYS A 215 15.39 -12.88 -5.65
N MET A 216 14.72 -13.49 -4.70
CA MET A 216 14.96 -14.87 -4.27
C MET A 216 14.16 -15.85 -5.11
N GLU A 217 14.79 -16.94 -5.53
CA GLU A 217 14.10 -18.03 -6.24
C GLU A 217 13.17 -18.82 -5.30
N GLU A 218 13.59 -19.03 -4.06
CA GLU A 218 12.78 -19.71 -3.04
C GLU A 218 12.00 -18.68 -2.23
N VAL A 219 10.68 -18.81 -2.24
CA VAL A 219 9.74 -17.89 -1.56
C VAL A 219 10.06 -17.77 -0.06
N GLU A 220 10.32 -18.89 0.59
CA GLU A 220 10.57 -18.98 2.05
C GLU A 220 11.84 -18.24 2.49
N LYS A 221 12.76 -17.96 1.57
CA LYS A 221 14.01 -17.23 1.84
C LYS A 221 13.89 -15.73 1.65
N HIS A 222 12.72 -15.26 1.18
CA HIS A 222 12.50 -13.83 1.00
C HIS A 222 12.28 -13.14 2.35
N HIS A 223 12.98 -12.04 2.57
CA HIS A 223 12.80 -11.17 3.74
C HIS A 223 11.99 -9.94 3.35
N MET A 224 10.85 -9.76 4.01
CA MET A 224 10.02 -8.57 3.83
C MET A 224 10.66 -7.35 4.50
N HIS A 225 10.49 -6.20 3.88
CA HIS A 225 10.81 -4.93 4.51
C HIS A 225 9.89 -4.66 5.70
N SER A 226 10.49 -4.07 6.74
CA SER A 226 9.75 -3.69 7.93
C SER A 226 8.92 -2.44 7.68
N GLU A 227 7.65 -2.45 8.07
CA GLU A 227 6.70 -1.35 7.95
C GLU A 227 6.02 -1.10 9.29
N TYR A 228 5.83 0.19 9.63
CA TYR A 228 5.16 0.56 10.87
C TYR A 228 3.65 0.37 10.73
N TYR A 229 3.02 -0.26 11.74
CA TYR A 229 1.58 -0.41 11.83
C TYR A 229 1.03 -0.04 13.19
N SER A 230 -0.25 0.28 13.23
CA SER A 230 -0.99 0.55 14.46
C SER A 230 -2.44 0.08 14.34
N VAL A 231 -2.88 -0.69 15.34
CA VAL A 231 -4.26 -1.14 15.55
C VAL A 231 -4.67 -0.65 16.93
N SER A 232 -5.72 0.16 17.01
CA SER A 232 -6.22 0.70 18.27
C SER A 232 -7.01 -0.33 19.08
N GLN A 233 -7.20 -0.05 20.38
CA GLN A 233 -8.03 -0.87 21.28
C GLN A 233 -9.48 -0.94 20.76
N GLU A 234 -10.04 0.19 20.34
CA GLU A 234 -11.40 0.25 19.80
C GLU A 234 -11.58 -0.67 18.59
N VAL A 235 -10.62 -0.65 17.64
CA VAL A 235 -10.66 -1.51 16.46
C VAL A 235 -10.60 -2.98 16.84
N ALA A 236 -9.71 -3.36 17.75
CA ALA A 236 -9.58 -4.74 18.20
C ALA A 236 -10.88 -5.26 18.87
N GLU A 237 -11.45 -4.47 19.75
CA GLU A 237 -12.72 -4.80 20.45
C GLU A 237 -13.90 -4.95 19.47
N LYS A 238 -14.02 -4.04 18.50
CA LYS A 238 -15.07 -4.08 17.48
C LYS A 238 -14.96 -5.31 16.58
N ILE A 239 -13.75 -5.65 16.14
CA ILE A 239 -13.50 -6.87 15.36
C ILE A 239 -13.89 -8.11 16.16
N GLU A 240 -13.47 -8.20 17.43
CA GLU A 240 -13.84 -9.35 18.26
C GLU A 240 -15.36 -9.43 18.48
N ALA A 241 -16.00 -8.30 18.71
CA ALA A 241 -17.44 -8.24 18.89
C ALA A 241 -18.20 -8.66 17.62
N SER A 242 -17.73 -8.23 16.45
CA SER A 242 -18.29 -8.64 15.16
C SER A 242 -18.13 -10.16 14.94
N LYS A 243 -16.94 -10.71 15.13
CA LYS A 243 -16.69 -12.15 14.98
C LYS A 243 -17.58 -13.00 15.92
N LYS A 244 -17.77 -12.56 17.16
CA LYS A 244 -18.68 -13.23 18.12
C LYS A 244 -20.15 -13.25 17.65
N ARG A 245 -20.56 -12.29 16.82
CA ARG A 245 -21.90 -12.22 16.22
C ARG A 245 -22.01 -12.91 14.86
N GLY A 246 -20.90 -13.52 14.36
CA GLY A 246 -20.84 -14.16 13.06
C GLY A 246 -20.60 -13.21 11.88
N GLY A 247 -20.20 -11.97 12.15
CA GLY A 247 -19.77 -11.00 11.14
C GLY A 247 -18.39 -11.33 10.59
N ARG A 248 -18.13 -10.90 9.35
CA ARG A 248 -16.84 -11.10 8.66
C ARG A 248 -15.94 -9.90 8.87
N VAL A 249 -14.62 -10.14 8.84
CA VAL A 249 -13.60 -9.10 8.79
C VAL A 249 -13.09 -8.99 7.35
N ILE A 250 -13.43 -7.92 6.69
CA ILE A 250 -13.14 -7.64 5.28
C ILE A 250 -12.06 -6.57 5.23
N CYS A 251 -10.87 -6.92 4.78
CA CYS A 251 -9.78 -5.97 4.61
C CYS A 251 -9.87 -5.29 3.24
N THR A 252 -9.72 -3.96 3.21
CA THR A 252 -9.42 -3.23 1.98
C THR A 252 -7.90 -3.06 1.86
N GLY A 253 -7.32 -3.76 0.91
CA GLY A 253 -5.89 -3.77 0.63
C GLY A 253 -5.09 -4.77 1.45
N THR A 254 -4.02 -5.24 0.86
CA THR A 254 -3.04 -6.15 1.49
C THR A 254 -2.38 -5.52 2.71
N THR A 255 -2.32 -4.18 2.78
CA THR A 255 -1.79 -3.43 3.93
C THR A 255 -2.67 -3.58 5.17
N SER A 256 -4.01 -3.50 5.02
CA SER A 256 -4.94 -3.74 6.12
C SER A 256 -4.86 -5.18 6.63
N CYS A 257 -4.77 -6.15 5.71
CA CYS A 257 -4.53 -7.56 6.04
C CYS A 257 -3.24 -7.72 6.86
N ARG A 258 -2.12 -7.19 6.36
CA ARG A 258 -0.81 -7.33 7.03
C ARG A 258 -0.80 -6.68 8.41
N ALA A 259 -1.47 -5.55 8.61
CA ALA A 259 -1.58 -4.91 9.92
C ALA A 259 -2.37 -5.76 10.92
N LEU A 260 -3.54 -6.28 10.53
CA LEU A 260 -4.36 -7.10 11.41
C LEU A 260 -3.69 -8.43 11.75
N GLU A 261 -3.14 -9.12 10.76
CA GLU A 261 -2.45 -10.41 10.99
C GLU A 261 -1.17 -10.23 11.81
N SER A 262 -0.50 -9.07 11.70
CA SER A 262 0.64 -8.72 12.56
C SER A 262 0.22 -8.49 14.00
N ALA A 263 -0.90 -7.81 14.22
CA ALA A 263 -1.44 -7.57 15.56
C ALA A 263 -1.89 -8.86 16.25
N ALA A 264 -2.28 -9.88 15.48
CA ALA A 264 -2.69 -11.19 15.97
C ALA A 264 -1.56 -12.25 15.97
N ARG A 265 -0.34 -11.91 15.50
CA ARG A 265 0.73 -12.87 15.21
C ARG A 265 1.13 -13.71 16.42
N GLU A 266 1.23 -13.09 17.60
CA GLU A 266 1.75 -13.73 18.82
C GLU A 266 0.66 -14.48 19.59
N SER A 267 -0.49 -13.85 19.80
CA SER A 267 -1.57 -14.40 20.62
C SER A 267 -2.60 -15.24 19.85
N GLY A 268 -2.58 -15.14 18.52
CA GLY A 268 -3.59 -15.76 17.66
C GLY A 268 -4.96 -15.06 17.69
N LYS A 269 -5.06 -13.90 18.37
CA LYS A 269 -6.26 -13.06 18.47
C LYS A 269 -5.89 -11.62 18.15
N ILE A 270 -6.85 -10.85 17.63
CA ILE A 270 -6.64 -9.43 17.40
C ILE A 270 -6.46 -8.69 18.72
N GLU A 271 -5.41 -7.91 18.82
CA GLU A 271 -5.09 -7.08 19.98
C GLU A 271 -4.72 -5.66 19.54
N ALA A 272 -4.92 -4.69 20.44
CA ALA A 272 -4.36 -3.36 20.26
C ALA A 272 -2.84 -3.43 20.25
N LYS A 273 -2.23 -3.07 19.14
CA LYS A 273 -0.79 -3.16 18.97
C LYS A 273 -0.27 -2.15 17.98
N SER A 274 0.88 -1.59 18.27
CA SER A 274 1.63 -0.73 17.36
C SER A 274 3.09 -1.19 17.34
N GLY A 275 3.72 -1.10 16.20
CA GLY A 275 5.11 -1.52 16.05
C GLY A 275 5.50 -1.73 14.59
N TRP A 276 6.59 -2.43 14.40
CA TRP A 276 7.13 -2.73 13.07
C TRP A 276 6.80 -4.17 12.70
N THR A 277 6.38 -4.39 11.46
CA THR A 277 6.06 -5.71 10.92
C THR A 277 6.83 -6.01 9.66
N ASP A 278 7.39 -7.19 9.62
CA ASP A 278 7.99 -7.85 8.47
C ASP A 278 7.18 -9.06 8.00
N ILE A 279 5.90 -9.10 8.37
CA ILE A 279 5.05 -10.25 8.09
C ILE A 279 5.04 -10.55 6.58
N PHE A 280 5.41 -11.76 6.23
CA PHE A 280 5.36 -12.29 4.88
C PHE A 280 4.29 -13.38 4.80
N ILE A 281 3.25 -13.09 4.03
CA ILE A 281 2.10 -13.98 3.83
C ILE A 281 2.21 -14.62 2.46
N TYR A 282 2.23 -15.95 2.43
CA TYR A 282 2.28 -16.77 1.22
C TYR A 282 1.53 -18.09 1.47
N PRO A 283 1.25 -18.92 0.43
CA PRO A 283 0.49 -20.16 0.60
C PRO A 283 0.99 -21.04 1.72
N GLY A 284 0.06 -21.49 2.57
CA GLY A 284 0.34 -22.19 3.84
C GLY A 284 0.19 -21.29 5.07
N PHE A 285 0.03 -19.98 4.90
CA PHE A 285 -0.28 -19.07 5.99
C PHE A 285 -1.74 -19.27 6.48
N SER A 286 -1.89 -19.32 7.81
CA SER A 286 -3.22 -19.42 8.44
C SER A 286 -3.66 -18.06 8.95
N PHE A 287 -4.64 -17.44 8.27
CA PHE A 287 -5.21 -16.17 8.71
C PHE A 287 -5.93 -16.31 10.06
N LYS A 288 -5.71 -15.35 10.95
CA LYS A 288 -6.28 -15.32 12.31
C LYS A 288 -7.46 -14.36 12.41
N VAL A 289 -7.42 -13.30 11.62
CA VAL A 289 -8.36 -12.18 11.73
C VAL A 289 -9.18 -11.99 10.46
N MET A 290 -8.52 -11.89 9.31
CA MET A 290 -9.15 -11.57 8.04
C MET A 290 -9.95 -12.74 7.47
N ASP A 291 -11.18 -12.47 7.05
CA ASP A 291 -12.08 -13.44 6.42
C ASP A 291 -12.21 -13.23 4.90
N ALA A 292 -12.12 -11.99 4.43
CA ALA A 292 -12.22 -11.62 3.02
C ALA A 292 -11.34 -10.40 2.68
N LEU A 293 -10.98 -10.25 1.41
CA LEU A 293 -10.05 -9.23 0.96
C LEU A 293 -10.54 -8.52 -0.30
N ILE A 294 -10.60 -7.18 -0.24
CA ILE A 294 -10.74 -6.31 -1.40
C ILE A 294 -9.34 -5.83 -1.79
N THR A 295 -8.91 -6.05 -3.01
CA THR A 295 -7.55 -5.71 -3.46
C THR A 295 -7.51 -5.33 -4.93
N ASN A 296 -6.40 -4.72 -5.39
CA ASN A 296 -6.10 -4.56 -6.81
C ASN A 296 -5.49 -5.86 -7.38
N PHE A 297 -5.37 -5.94 -8.70
CA PHE A 297 -4.56 -6.98 -9.34
C PHE A 297 -3.07 -6.66 -9.20
N HIS A 298 -2.27 -7.70 -8.92
CA HIS A 298 -0.86 -7.59 -8.57
C HIS A 298 0.08 -8.10 -9.68
N LEU A 299 1.36 -7.70 -9.61
CA LEU A 299 2.41 -8.15 -10.54
C LEU A 299 2.62 -9.67 -10.50
N PRO A 300 3.00 -10.27 -11.65
CA PRO A 300 3.58 -11.61 -11.63
C PRO A 300 4.76 -11.68 -10.66
N GLU A 301 4.90 -12.83 -10.02
CA GLU A 301 6.03 -13.16 -9.11
C GLU A 301 6.16 -12.21 -7.90
N SER A 302 5.13 -11.40 -7.57
CA SER A 302 5.17 -10.45 -6.47
C SER A 302 4.75 -11.07 -5.13
N THR A 303 5.26 -10.50 -4.03
CA THR A 303 4.83 -10.87 -2.67
C THR A 303 3.33 -10.67 -2.45
N LEU A 304 2.72 -9.72 -3.14
CA LEU A 304 1.28 -9.45 -3.04
C LEU A 304 0.46 -10.54 -3.76
N LEU A 305 0.93 -11.06 -4.89
CA LEU A 305 0.29 -12.21 -5.54
C LEU A 305 0.39 -13.46 -4.67
N MET A 306 1.50 -13.62 -3.94
CA MET A 306 1.67 -14.70 -2.97
C MET A 306 0.69 -14.58 -1.80
N LEU A 307 0.45 -13.35 -1.30
CA LEU A 307 -0.53 -13.08 -0.23
C LEU A 307 -1.95 -13.45 -0.65
N VAL A 308 -2.40 -13.00 -1.81
CA VAL A 308 -3.77 -13.33 -2.28
C VAL A 308 -3.91 -14.84 -2.57
N SER A 309 -2.83 -15.48 -3.02
CA SER A 309 -2.79 -16.94 -3.20
C SER A 309 -2.90 -17.72 -1.89
N ALA A 310 -2.45 -17.13 -0.78
CA ALA A 310 -2.60 -17.72 0.55
C ALA A 310 -4.05 -17.71 1.05
N LEU A 311 -4.87 -16.75 0.60
CA LEU A 311 -6.27 -16.65 1.03
C LEU A 311 -7.20 -17.68 0.36
N SER A 312 -6.81 -18.16 -0.81
CA SER A 312 -7.56 -19.19 -1.56
C SER A 312 -6.63 -20.37 -1.90
N SER A 313 -6.23 -20.45 -3.16
CA SER A 313 -5.12 -21.29 -3.59
C SER A 313 -4.40 -20.61 -4.76
N ARG A 314 -3.14 -21.00 -4.97
CA ARG A 314 -2.34 -20.46 -6.08
C ARG A 314 -3.05 -20.70 -7.43
N GLU A 315 -3.58 -21.90 -7.63
CA GLU A 315 -4.22 -22.33 -8.87
C GLU A 315 -5.48 -21.48 -9.18
N LYS A 316 -6.34 -21.27 -8.18
CA LYS A 316 -7.56 -20.46 -8.35
C LYS A 316 -7.21 -18.98 -8.58
N ILE A 317 -6.22 -18.45 -7.88
CA ILE A 317 -5.77 -17.06 -8.07
C ILE A 317 -5.15 -16.89 -9.47
N LEU A 318 -4.26 -17.75 -9.90
CA LEU A 318 -3.68 -17.66 -11.25
C LEU A 318 -4.74 -17.78 -12.34
N HIS A 319 -5.70 -18.70 -12.20
CA HIS A 319 -6.84 -18.78 -13.10
C HIS A 319 -7.65 -17.47 -13.15
N ALA A 320 -7.94 -16.87 -12.01
CA ALA A 320 -8.63 -15.58 -11.95
C ALA A 320 -7.83 -14.44 -12.61
N TYR A 321 -6.50 -14.46 -12.48
CA TYR A 321 -5.63 -13.47 -13.12
C TYR A 321 -5.54 -13.66 -14.64
N GLU A 322 -5.49 -14.90 -15.11
CA GLU A 322 -5.57 -15.23 -16.55
C GLU A 322 -6.92 -14.78 -17.15
N GLU A 323 -8.02 -15.00 -16.43
CA GLU A 323 -9.34 -14.51 -16.82
C GLU A 323 -9.39 -12.98 -16.82
N ALA A 324 -8.77 -12.32 -15.83
CA ALA A 324 -8.67 -10.86 -15.79
C ALA A 324 -7.90 -10.29 -16.98
N VAL A 325 -6.81 -10.94 -17.41
CA VAL A 325 -6.04 -10.54 -18.60
C VAL A 325 -6.90 -10.71 -19.86
N LYS A 326 -7.55 -11.85 -20.03
CA LYS A 326 -8.44 -12.17 -21.16
C LYS A 326 -9.60 -11.16 -21.26
N GLU A 327 -10.21 -10.82 -20.14
CA GLU A 327 -11.31 -9.87 -20.02
C GLU A 327 -10.83 -8.39 -20.00
N LYS A 328 -9.52 -8.16 -20.18
CA LYS A 328 -8.91 -6.83 -20.22
C LYS A 328 -9.22 -5.96 -18.99
N TYR A 329 -9.10 -6.55 -17.81
CA TYR A 329 -9.05 -5.79 -16.57
C TYR A 329 -7.82 -4.90 -16.56
N ARG A 330 -7.91 -3.80 -15.82
CA ARG A 330 -6.81 -2.88 -15.59
C ARG A 330 -6.04 -3.32 -14.34
N PHE A 331 -4.73 -3.31 -14.42
CA PHE A 331 -3.86 -3.83 -13.36
C PHE A 331 -3.20 -2.73 -12.55
N PHE A 332 -2.74 -3.03 -11.34
CA PHE A 332 -2.02 -2.22 -10.39
C PHE A 332 -2.81 -1.08 -9.74
N SER A 333 -2.06 -0.05 -9.26
CA SER A 333 -2.51 1.02 -8.36
C SER A 333 -3.75 1.77 -8.82
N PHE A 334 -3.87 2.04 -10.11
CA PHE A 334 -5.02 2.71 -10.72
C PHE A 334 -5.93 1.77 -11.50
N GLY A 335 -5.69 0.48 -11.37
CA GLY A 335 -6.45 -0.56 -12.03
C GLY A 335 -7.82 -0.83 -11.41
N ASP A 336 -8.31 -2.00 -11.73
CA ASP A 336 -9.58 -2.55 -11.26
C ASP A 336 -9.40 -3.31 -9.93
N ALA A 337 -10.48 -3.75 -9.34
CA ALA A 337 -10.51 -4.42 -8.06
C ALA A 337 -10.87 -5.91 -8.18
N MET A 338 -10.43 -6.67 -7.17
CA MET A 338 -10.86 -8.03 -6.90
C MET A 338 -11.41 -8.10 -5.47
N PHE A 339 -12.50 -8.82 -5.26
CA PHE A 339 -13.01 -9.18 -3.94
C PHE A 339 -12.96 -10.70 -3.79
N ILE A 340 -12.09 -11.16 -2.90
CA ILE A 340 -11.88 -12.57 -2.55
C ILE A 340 -12.64 -12.84 -1.26
N HIS A 341 -13.69 -13.69 -1.30
CA HIS A 341 -14.64 -13.85 -0.20
C HIS A 341 -15.06 -15.29 0.07
#